data_b451d83e9392fda704c73cf0a19f5db6
#
_entry.id   b451d83e9392fda704c73cf0a19f5db6
#
_cell.length_a   1.000
_cell.length_b   1.000
_cell.length_c   1.000
_cell.angle_alpha   90.00
_cell.angle_beta   90.00
_cell.angle_gamma   90.00
#
_symmetry.space_group_name_H-M   'P 1'
#
loop_
_entity.id
_entity.type
_entity.pdbx_description
1 polymer ?
#
loop_
_entity_poly.entity_id
_entity_poly.type
_entity_poly.pdbx_seq_one_letter_code
_entity_poly.pdbx_strand_id
1 'polypeptide(L)'
;MVDYGLSGNLSLLQVLKKHLIDSNYDKGTPPYFKVNSTLIDLDVYIDTFGKVEEVNMEIGAYVYFRQQWTDPRIANVINSTVWMKGEDIMMLWKPDTACYNSRGETNLDKEDKHIHSVMKLFPNGTVYYSRNTHLVAACDMNLRNFPIDTQNCTFTFGSYGFPNNAVDYRWHRNGVFIARHTMAQFTVISSQVSSRVLKFDVGLFTLLDMSFLLQRSLGYYLIQLYLPCIFLVMLSWLVFWMSPESGGDRLTVGITCILTIVFLLGYVNGMLPKVSYVKGVDWYLITSFLFIFLSLVECVVVEKLESSASKERASKESGQENEDLSASQQPSKEKKEQPTLHGNVPEIFCRKDGLSKISDGSRVKPKRVQVLPVASETPAYNHYEKGWLSQIKSKFLPVGEKRKAKPLSRAQKIDMASRVLFPFLYVVYNTVYWYIYLNGVEILA
;
A
#
# COMPACT_ATOMS: atom_id res chain seq x y z
N MET A 1 -32.74 -31.21 27.68
CA MET A 1 -32.77 -31.08 29.14
C MET A 1 -32.42 -32.44 29.70
N VAL A 2 -31.19 -32.66 30.15
CA VAL A 2 -30.79 -33.88 30.86
C VAL A 2 -30.75 -33.49 32.33
N ASP A 3 -31.64 -34.06 33.05
CA ASP A 3 -31.88 -33.90 34.49
C ASP A 3 -30.68 -34.49 35.26
N TYR A 4 -29.82 -33.65 35.80
CA TYR A 4 -28.78 -34.10 36.73
C TYR A 4 -29.37 -34.23 38.12
N GLY A 5 -29.73 -35.46 38.46
CA GLY A 5 -30.22 -35.84 39.79
C GLY A 5 -29.29 -35.37 40.88
N LEU A 6 -29.69 -34.38 41.64
CA LEU A 6 -29.13 -33.95 42.89
C LEU A 6 -29.52 -34.98 44.00
N SER A 7 -28.70 -36.02 44.12
CA SER A 7 -28.70 -36.84 45.36
C SER A 7 -27.28 -36.82 45.89
N GLY A 8 -27.12 -36.38 47.12
CA GLY A 8 -26.03 -36.46 48.10
C GLY A 8 -24.59 -36.86 47.76
N ASN A 9 -24.19 -37.00 46.53
CA ASN A 9 -22.84 -37.29 46.10
C ASN A 9 -22.14 -36.01 45.66
N LEU A 10 -20.97 -35.76 46.23
CA LEU A 10 -20.02 -34.72 45.79
C LEU A 10 -19.91 -34.72 44.25
N SER A 11 -20.01 -33.56 43.63
CA SER A 11 -19.75 -33.47 42.18
C SER A 11 -18.33 -33.97 41.89
N LEU A 12 -18.09 -34.57 40.72
CA LEU A 12 -16.76 -35.09 40.34
C LEU A 12 -15.67 -34.02 40.48
N LEU A 13 -16.01 -32.75 40.28
CA LEU A 13 -15.11 -31.62 40.47
C LEU A 13 -14.80 -31.40 41.98
N GLN A 14 -15.76 -31.63 42.87
CA GLN A 14 -15.51 -31.54 44.34
C GLN A 14 -14.64 -32.69 44.83
N VAL A 15 -14.81 -33.91 44.28
CA VAL A 15 -13.92 -35.05 44.55
C VAL A 15 -12.49 -34.71 44.10
N LEU A 16 -12.32 -34.18 42.89
CA LEU A 16 -11.01 -33.76 42.41
C LEU A 16 -10.40 -32.68 43.33
N LYS A 17 -11.15 -31.63 43.66
CA LYS A 17 -10.68 -30.54 44.54
C LYS A 17 -10.22 -31.06 45.89
N LYS A 18 -10.99 -31.95 46.50
CA LYS A 18 -10.64 -32.61 47.78
C LYS A 18 -9.34 -33.38 47.63
N HIS A 19 -9.20 -34.22 46.59
CA HIS A 19 -7.98 -34.99 46.31
C HIS A 19 -6.75 -34.08 46.16
N LEU A 20 -6.86 -32.98 45.40
CA LEU A 20 -5.74 -32.04 45.23
C LEU A 20 -5.25 -31.43 46.55
N ILE A 21 -6.18 -31.17 47.48
CA ILE A 21 -5.85 -30.66 48.81
C ILE A 21 -5.23 -31.78 49.66
N ASP A 22 -5.87 -32.95 49.71
CA ASP A 22 -5.46 -34.09 50.55
C ASP A 22 -4.08 -34.64 50.14
N SER A 23 -3.77 -34.65 48.84
CA SER A 23 -2.49 -35.11 48.28
C SER A 23 -1.40 -34.05 48.25
N ASN A 24 -1.66 -32.82 48.72
CA ASN A 24 -0.75 -31.67 48.66
C ASN A 24 -0.21 -31.48 47.20
N TYR A 25 -1.11 -31.45 46.23
CA TYR A 25 -0.75 -31.33 44.82
C TYR A 25 -0.01 -30.02 44.51
N ASP A 26 1.22 -30.13 44.03
CA ASP A 26 2.03 -28.98 43.58
C ASP A 26 1.78 -28.62 42.12
N LYS A 27 1.08 -27.56 41.91
CA LYS A 27 0.82 -27.00 40.54
C LYS A 27 2.00 -26.26 39.91
N GLY A 28 3.06 -25.98 40.66
CA GLY A 28 4.27 -25.31 40.19
C GLY A 28 5.26 -26.27 39.54
N THR A 29 5.11 -27.57 39.76
CA THR A 29 6.05 -28.61 39.32
C THR A 29 5.44 -29.45 38.20
N PRO A 30 6.18 -29.72 37.08
CA PRO A 30 5.72 -30.60 36.02
C PRO A 30 5.38 -32.02 36.54
N PRO A 31 4.44 -32.74 35.90
CA PRO A 31 3.95 -34.04 36.38
C PRO A 31 5.02 -35.10 36.61
N TYR A 32 6.03 -35.17 35.77
CA TYR A 32 7.12 -36.18 35.84
C TYR A 32 8.46 -35.61 36.28
N PHE A 33 8.44 -34.45 36.98
CA PHE A 33 9.68 -33.75 37.36
C PHE A 33 10.67 -34.65 38.12
N LYS A 34 11.92 -34.64 37.68
CA LYS A 34 13.04 -35.48 38.17
C LYS A 34 12.92 -36.99 37.92
N VAL A 35 11.84 -37.47 37.31
CA VAL A 35 11.66 -38.89 36.99
C VAL A 35 11.79 -39.08 35.48
N ASN A 36 11.07 -38.27 34.73
CA ASN A 36 11.09 -38.29 33.25
C ASN A 36 10.62 -36.93 32.74
N SER A 37 10.72 -36.73 31.45
CA SER A 37 10.18 -35.54 30.79
C SER A 37 8.66 -35.62 30.65
N THR A 38 7.96 -34.53 30.95
CA THR A 38 6.53 -34.39 30.67
C THR A 38 6.33 -34.07 29.19
N LEU A 39 5.76 -35.02 28.46
CA LEU A 39 5.53 -34.85 27.01
C LEU A 39 4.25 -34.06 26.76
N ILE A 40 4.36 -32.98 26.01
CA ILE A 40 3.24 -32.12 25.61
C ILE A 40 2.95 -32.32 24.12
N ASP A 41 1.78 -32.80 23.83
CA ASP A 41 1.23 -32.89 22.47
C ASP A 41 0.58 -31.55 22.12
N LEU A 42 1.11 -30.83 21.13
CA LEU A 42 0.62 -29.54 20.66
C LEU A 42 -0.14 -29.68 19.34
N ASP A 43 -1.26 -29.01 19.24
CA ASP A 43 -2.11 -28.92 18.05
C ASP A 43 -2.68 -27.49 17.96
N VAL A 44 -2.66 -26.91 16.77
CA VAL A 44 -3.14 -25.55 16.54
C VAL A 44 -4.21 -25.57 15.45
N TYR A 45 -5.39 -25.11 15.80
CA TYR A 45 -6.46 -24.86 14.84
C TYR A 45 -6.54 -23.37 14.56
N ILE A 46 -6.22 -22.96 13.32
CA ILE A 46 -6.30 -21.58 12.88
C ILE A 46 -7.70 -21.33 12.33
N ASP A 47 -8.46 -20.50 13.03
CA ASP A 47 -9.78 -20.08 12.58
C ASP A 47 -9.68 -19.04 11.46
N THR A 48 -8.88 -18.02 11.67
CA THR A 48 -8.62 -17.00 10.66
C THR A 48 -7.24 -16.35 10.91
N PHE A 49 -6.58 -15.98 9.83
CA PHE A 49 -5.41 -15.12 9.93
C PHE A 49 -5.86 -13.69 10.21
N GLY A 50 -5.11 -13.00 11.03
CA GLY A 50 -5.26 -11.58 11.32
C GLY A 50 -4.62 -10.71 10.23
N LYS A 51 -4.19 -9.54 10.62
CA LYS A 51 -3.49 -8.62 9.74
C LYS A 51 -2.06 -9.12 9.49
N VAL A 52 -1.62 -9.08 8.25
CA VAL A 52 -0.21 -9.13 7.87
C VAL A 52 0.25 -7.68 7.77
N GLU A 53 1.23 -7.29 8.57
CA GLU A 53 1.71 -5.92 8.66
C GLU A 53 3.14 -5.83 8.18
N GLU A 54 3.31 -5.34 6.96
CA GLU A 54 4.61 -5.27 6.29
C GLU A 54 5.56 -4.30 7.00
N VAL A 55 5.04 -3.16 7.49
CA VAL A 55 5.85 -2.11 8.15
C VAL A 55 6.56 -2.65 9.38
N ASN A 56 5.86 -3.42 10.19
CA ASN A 56 6.40 -4.01 11.42
C ASN A 56 6.96 -5.42 11.20
N MET A 57 6.80 -5.98 9.99
CA MET A 57 7.17 -7.36 9.65
C MET A 57 6.52 -8.37 10.62
N GLU A 58 5.18 -8.31 10.72
CA GLU A 58 4.39 -9.10 11.65
C GLU A 58 3.22 -9.81 10.96
N ILE A 59 2.86 -10.97 11.50
CA ILE A 59 1.67 -11.72 11.11
C ILE A 59 0.82 -12.05 12.35
N GLY A 60 -0.49 -11.80 12.24
CA GLY A 60 -1.47 -12.18 13.26
C GLY A 60 -2.23 -13.44 12.88
N ALA A 61 -2.66 -14.22 13.88
CA ALA A 61 -3.55 -15.36 13.70
C ALA A 61 -4.47 -15.52 14.90
N TYR A 62 -5.75 -15.79 14.66
CA TYR A 62 -6.72 -16.20 15.68
C TYR A 62 -6.78 -17.72 15.70
N VAL A 63 -6.42 -18.30 16.85
CA VAL A 63 -6.20 -19.75 16.93
C VAL A 63 -6.86 -20.35 18.15
N TYR A 64 -7.28 -21.60 18.02
CA TYR A 64 -7.50 -22.48 19.16
C TYR A 64 -6.21 -23.23 19.41
N PHE A 65 -5.50 -22.82 20.45
CA PHE A 65 -4.25 -23.39 20.89
C PHE A 65 -4.55 -24.56 21.85
N ARG A 66 -4.18 -25.78 21.45
CA ARG A 66 -4.56 -27.00 22.10
C ARG A 66 -3.35 -27.77 22.56
N GLN A 67 -3.36 -28.19 23.83
CA GLN A 67 -2.28 -28.94 24.45
C GLN A 67 -2.83 -30.15 25.15
N GLN A 68 -2.12 -31.27 25.05
CA GLN A 68 -2.49 -32.50 25.73
C GLN A 68 -1.24 -33.07 26.40
N TRP A 69 -1.41 -33.48 27.67
CA TRP A 69 -0.37 -34.14 28.46
C TRP A 69 -1.00 -35.13 29.42
N THR A 70 -0.17 -35.95 30.09
CA THR A 70 -0.63 -36.86 31.14
C THR A 70 -0.05 -36.45 32.49
N ASP A 71 -0.87 -36.35 33.50
CA ASP A 71 -0.50 -36.11 34.89
C ASP A 71 -0.85 -37.34 35.73
N PRO A 72 0.12 -38.17 36.13
CA PRO A 72 -0.14 -39.37 36.92
C PRO A 72 -0.64 -39.06 38.32
N ARG A 73 -0.42 -37.85 38.86
CA ARG A 73 -0.84 -37.44 40.19
C ARG A 73 -2.35 -37.34 40.34
N ILE A 74 -3.06 -37.20 39.23
CA ILE A 74 -4.53 -37.10 39.17
C ILE A 74 -5.19 -38.26 38.43
N ALA A 75 -4.40 -39.29 38.08
CA ALA A 75 -4.92 -40.49 37.44
C ALA A 75 -5.80 -41.31 38.39
N ASN A 76 -6.91 -41.88 37.87
CA ASN A 76 -7.84 -42.72 38.64
C ASN A 76 -8.54 -42.05 39.83
N VAL A 77 -8.47 -40.72 39.94
CA VAL A 77 -9.18 -39.93 41.01
C VAL A 77 -10.65 -39.78 40.66
N ILE A 78 -10.95 -39.71 39.39
CA ILE A 78 -12.30 -39.58 38.84
C ILE A 78 -12.63 -40.78 37.96
N ASN A 79 -13.88 -41.19 37.94
CA ASN A 79 -14.34 -42.34 37.15
C ASN A 79 -14.94 -41.94 35.79
N SER A 80 -15.13 -40.66 35.54
CA SER A 80 -15.60 -40.13 34.25
C SER A 80 -14.97 -38.79 33.96
N THR A 81 -15.09 -38.31 32.73
CA THR A 81 -14.48 -37.09 32.25
C THR A 81 -15.06 -35.86 32.94
N VAL A 82 -14.18 -34.95 33.40
CA VAL A 82 -14.55 -33.65 33.99
C VAL A 82 -14.15 -32.51 33.11
N TRP A 83 -15.05 -31.55 32.94
CA TRP A 83 -14.80 -30.28 32.22
C TRP A 83 -14.58 -29.16 33.25
N MET A 84 -13.49 -28.43 33.09
CA MET A 84 -13.08 -27.33 33.96
C MET A 84 -13.03 -26.02 33.13
N LYS A 85 -13.50 -24.95 33.76
CA LYS A 85 -13.53 -23.60 33.15
C LYS A 85 -13.15 -22.55 34.21
N GLY A 86 -12.74 -21.38 33.71
CA GLY A 86 -12.43 -20.24 34.58
C GLY A 86 -11.33 -20.56 35.61
N GLU A 87 -11.57 -20.21 36.87
CA GLU A 87 -10.59 -20.36 37.97
C GLU A 87 -10.25 -21.83 38.31
N ASP A 88 -11.14 -22.77 37.97
CA ASP A 88 -10.89 -24.19 38.26
C ASP A 88 -9.68 -24.71 37.45
N ILE A 89 -9.40 -24.15 36.25
CA ILE A 89 -8.24 -24.50 35.46
C ILE A 89 -6.92 -24.18 36.17
N MET A 90 -6.90 -23.16 37.01
CA MET A 90 -5.70 -22.72 37.72
C MET A 90 -5.30 -23.64 38.88
N MET A 91 -6.09 -24.63 39.21
CA MET A 91 -5.77 -25.58 40.24
C MET A 91 -4.80 -26.67 39.81
N LEU A 92 -4.74 -26.92 38.48
CA LEU A 92 -3.84 -27.91 37.91
C LEU A 92 -2.59 -27.24 37.28
N TRP A 93 -1.53 -28.04 37.22
CA TRP A 93 -0.34 -27.65 36.51
C TRP A 93 -0.67 -27.44 35.02
N LYS A 94 -0.09 -26.43 34.43
CA LYS A 94 -0.16 -26.13 32.97
C LYS A 94 1.25 -25.94 32.42
N PRO A 95 1.50 -26.38 31.15
CA PRO A 95 2.75 -26.04 30.47
C PRO A 95 2.91 -24.53 30.35
N ASP A 96 4.14 -24.07 30.50
CA ASP A 96 4.58 -22.67 30.33
C ASP A 96 4.88 -22.34 28.87
N THR A 97 4.08 -22.85 27.95
CA THR A 97 4.30 -22.70 26.51
C THR A 97 4.26 -21.25 26.08
N ALA A 98 5.34 -20.79 25.48
CA ALA A 98 5.51 -19.45 24.93
C ALA A 98 5.66 -19.48 23.41
N CYS A 99 5.33 -18.37 22.76
CA CYS A 99 5.67 -18.13 21.35
C CYS A 99 6.96 -17.32 21.30
N TYR A 100 8.07 -17.94 20.87
CA TYR A 100 9.43 -17.38 20.95
C TYR A 100 9.64 -16.14 20.06
N ASN A 101 8.96 -16.09 18.93
CA ASN A 101 9.04 -14.94 18.02
C ASN A 101 7.79 -14.05 18.08
N SER A 102 7.10 -14.06 19.23
CA SER A 102 5.94 -13.19 19.45
C SER A 102 6.32 -11.71 19.41
N ARG A 103 5.43 -10.89 18.86
CA ARG A 103 5.52 -9.44 18.88
C ARG A 103 4.37 -8.87 19.72
N GLY A 104 4.72 -7.88 20.57
CA GLY A 104 3.75 -7.30 21.47
C GLY A 104 3.24 -8.28 22.55
N GLU A 105 2.17 -7.91 23.20
CA GLU A 105 1.54 -8.76 24.21
C GLU A 105 0.72 -9.87 23.51
N THR A 106 1.33 -11.01 23.31
CA THR A 106 0.57 -12.21 22.96
C THR A 106 -0.27 -12.62 24.17
N ASN A 107 -1.55 -12.82 23.96
CA ASN A 107 -2.46 -13.26 25.01
C ASN A 107 -2.18 -14.67 25.54
N LEU A 108 -1.08 -15.33 25.12
CA LEU A 108 -0.67 -16.61 25.72
C LEU A 108 -0.28 -16.46 27.18
N ASP A 109 0.34 -15.33 27.54
CA ASP A 109 0.86 -15.08 28.89
C ASP A 109 -0.10 -14.26 29.79
N LYS A 110 -1.11 -13.62 29.19
CA LYS A 110 -2.12 -12.89 29.99
C LYS A 110 -3.08 -13.86 30.68
N GLU A 111 -3.06 -13.85 31.94
CA GLU A 111 -4.00 -14.52 32.83
C GLU A 111 -5.42 -13.90 32.81
N ASP A 112 -5.88 -13.42 31.68
CA ASP A 112 -7.23 -12.89 31.55
C ASP A 112 -8.24 -14.02 31.79
N LYS A 113 -8.65 -14.11 33.08
CA LYS A 113 -9.85 -14.79 33.62
C LYS A 113 -10.28 -16.11 32.94
N HIS A 114 -9.43 -16.77 32.14
CA HIS A 114 -9.72 -18.05 31.45
C HIS A 114 -11.11 -18.12 30.75
N ILE A 115 -11.64 -16.96 30.31
CA ILE A 115 -13.00 -16.85 29.76
C ILE A 115 -13.15 -17.67 28.48
N HIS A 116 -12.09 -17.72 27.67
CA HIS A 116 -12.06 -18.44 26.40
C HIS A 116 -11.19 -19.70 26.43
N SER A 117 -11.08 -20.33 27.60
CA SER A 117 -10.33 -21.57 27.78
C SER A 117 -11.19 -22.66 28.38
N VAL A 118 -10.86 -23.88 28.02
CA VAL A 118 -11.48 -25.09 28.54
C VAL A 118 -10.42 -26.13 28.81
N MET A 119 -10.54 -26.81 29.93
CA MET A 119 -9.72 -27.97 30.29
C MET A 119 -10.60 -29.18 30.48
N LYS A 120 -10.19 -30.29 29.91
CA LYS A 120 -10.88 -31.58 29.99
C LYS A 120 -9.93 -32.59 30.63
N LEU A 121 -10.35 -33.13 31.73
CA LEU A 121 -9.61 -34.15 32.48
C LEU A 121 -10.23 -35.51 32.25
N PHE A 122 -9.42 -36.48 31.85
CA PHE A 122 -9.83 -37.87 31.64
C PHE A 122 -9.47 -38.73 32.83
N PRO A 123 -10.19 -39.86 33.10
CA PRO A 123 -9.93 -40.76 34.22
C PRO A 123 -8.48 -41.27 34.29
N ASN A 124 -7.83 -41.48 33.16
CA ASN A 124 -6.44 -41.96 33.07
C ASN A 124 -5.39 -40.88 33.40
N GLY A 125 -5.81 -39.69 33.84
CA GLY A 125 -4.91 -38.57 34.13
C GLY A 125 -4.48 -37.76 32.89
N THR A 126 -5.03 -38.07 31.70
CA THR A 126 -4.78 -37.24 30.51
C THR A 126 -5.54 -35.92 30.67
N VAL A 127 -4.84 -34.82 30.47
CA VAL A 127 -5.37 -33.46 30.48
C VAL A 127 -5.35 -32.92 29.07
N TYR A 128 -6.48 -32.44 28.59
CA TYR A 128 -6.61 -31.70 27.34
C TYR A 128 -6.97 -30.27 27.68
N TYR A 129 -6.15 -29.32 27.23
CA TYR A 129 -6.35 -27.90 27.42
C TYR A 129 -6.49 -27.21 26.08
N SER A 130 -7.52 -26.43 25.91
CA SER A 130 -7.78 -25.63 24.70
C SER A 130 -8.04 -24.18 25.08
N ARG A 131 -7.38 -23.28 24.41
CA ARG A 131 -7.52 -21.83 24.60
C ARG A 131 -7.69 -21.14 23.24
N ASN A 132 -8.71 -20.27 23.13
CA ASN A 132 -8.81 -19.34 22.01
C ASN A 132 -7.91 -18.14 22.29
N THR A 133 -7.01 -17.82 21.37
CA THR A 133 -6.05 -16.73 21.55
C THR A 133 -5.71 -16.07 20.22
N HIS A 134 -5.27 -14.83 20.30
CA HIS A 134 -4.69 -14.12 19.17
C HIS A 134 -3.17 -14.14 19.30
N LEU A 135 -2.50 -14.70 18.29
CA LEU A 135 -1.05 -14.74 18.18
C LEU A 135 -0.59 -13.66 17.22
N VAL A 136 0.46 -12.93 17.58
CA VAL A 136 1.19 -12.04 16.68
C VAL A 136 2.65 -12.45 16.73
N ALA A 137 3.21 -12.77 15.58
CA ALA A 137 4.60 -13.20 15.48
C ALA A 137 5.39 -12.35 14.47
N ALA A 138 6.70 -12.23 14.73
CA ALA A 138 7.62 -11.66 13.77
C ALA A 138 7.68 -12.54 12.51
N CYS A 139 7.63 -11.91 11.35
CA CYS A 139 7.80 -12.54 10.06
C CYS A 139 8.76 -11.69 9.22
N ASP A 140 9.99 -12.11 9.09
CA ASP A 140 11.00 -11.44 8.26
C ASP A 140 10.62 -11.58 6.79
N MET A 141 10.14 -10.49 6.20
CA MET A 141 9.62 -10.48 4.84
C MET A 141 10.70 -10.08 3.84
N ASN A 142 10.80 -10.83 2.74
CA ASN A 142 11.61 -10.45 1.59
C ASN A 142 10.73 -9.73 0.56
N LEU A 143 10.92 -8.41 0.45
CA LEU A 143 10.11 -7.53 -0.40
C LEU A 143 10.77 -7.19 -1.75
N ARG A 144 11.85 -7.90 -2.16
CA ARG A 144 12.54 -7.63 -3.43
C ARG A 144 11.61 -7.72 -4.63
N ASN A 145 10.73 -8.71 -4.65
CA ASN A 145 9.77 -8.92 -5.74
C ASN A 145 8.40 -8.29 -5.47
N PHE A 146 8.29 -7.44 -4.44
CA PHE A 146 7.03 -6.76 -4.14
C PHE A 146 6.48 -6.00 -5.34
N PRO A 147 5.17 -6.15 -5.69
CA PRO A 147 4.11 -6.86 -4.98
C PRO A 147 3.84 -8.30 -5.48
N ILE A 148 4.72 -8.90 -6.27
CA ILE A 148 4.61 -10.29 -6.77
C ILE A 148 5.49 -11.19 -5.90
N ASP A 149 5.29 -11.12 -4.59
CA ASP A 149 6.12 -11.79 -3.60
C ASP A 149 5.37 -12.93 -2.91
N THR A 150 6.14 -13.92 -2.48
CA THR A 150 5.70 -14.96 -1.55
C THR A 150 6.48 -14.83 -0.27
N GLN A 151 5.79 -14.92 0.89
CA GLN A 151 6.39 -14.74 2.20
C GLN A 151 6.29 -16.03 2.99
N ASN A 152 7.35 -16.40 3.70
CA ASN A 152 7.36 -17.56 4.59
C ASN A 152 7.36 -17.10 6.04
N CYS A 153 6.20 -17.17 6.70
CA CYS A 153 6.03 -16.75 8.08
C CYS A 153 5.94 -17.95 9.01
N THR A 154 6.69 -17.93 10.09
CA THR A 154 6.79 -19.03 11.04
C THR A 154 6.39 -18.58 12.43
N PHE A 155 5.59 -19.39 13.14
CA PHE A 155 5.36 -19.28 14.58
C PHE A 155 6.16 -20.37 15.29
N THR A 156 6.93 -20.01 16.30
CA THR A 156 7.80 -20.92 17.05
C THR A 156 7.33 -21.05 18.50
N PHE A 157 7.03 -22.26 18.93
CA PHE A 157 6.51 -22.55 20.27
C PHE A 157 7.47 -23.45 21.03
N GLY A 158 7.50 -23.28 22.36
CA GLY A 158 8.27 -24.12 23.28
C GLY A 158 8.05 -23.71 24.71
N SER A 159 8.66 -24.45 25.66
CA SER A 159 8.69 -24.02 27.08
C SER A 159 9.62 -22.82 27.25
N TYR A 160 9.20 -21.87 28.07
CA TYR A 160 10.05 -20.73 28.45
C TYR A 160 11.05 -21.09 29.54
N GLY A 161 10.62 -21.82 30.57
CA GLY A 161 11.40 -22.06 31.77
C GLY A 161 11.95 -23.48 31.91
N PHE A 162 11.39 -24.49 31.22
CA PHE A 162 11.74 -25.87 31.44
C PHE A 162 12.53 -26.44 30.22
N PRO A 163 13.73 -26.96 30.44
CA PRO A 163 14.46 -27.68 29.40
C PRO A 163 13.77 -29.01 29.05
N ASN A 164 14.12 -29.59 27.90
CA ASN A 164 13.45 -30.76 27.33
C ASN A 164 13.51 -32.04 28.18
N ASN A 165 14.46 -32.11 29.13
CA ASN A 165 14.52 -33.20 30.09
C ASN A 165 13.43 -33.10 31.18
N ALA A 166 12.76 -31.93 31.34
CA ALA A 166 11.64 -31.70 32.24
C ALA A 166 10.30 -31.60 31.50
N VAL A 167 10.27 -30.83 30.44
CA VAL A 167 9.07 -30.65 29.58
C VAL A 167 9.49 -30.73 28.13
N ASP A 168 8.98 -31.69 27.40
CA ASP A 168 9.27 -31.90 26.00
C ASP A 168 8.02 -31.71 25.13
N TYR A 169 8.20 -31.25 23.88
CA TYR A 169 7.12 -30.89 22.99
C TYR A 169 7.15 -31.71 21.69
N ARG A 170 5.99 -32.13 21.25
CA ARG A 170 5.82 -32.69 19.92
C ARG A 170 4.52 -32.26 19.28
N TRP A 171 4.46 -32.25 17.96
CA TRP A 171 3.23 -32.04 17.23
C TRP A 171 2.28 -33.23 17.39
N HIS A 172 1.01 -32.93 17.74
CA HIS A 172 -0.05 -33.95 17.78
C HIS A 172 -0.59 -34.16 16.36
N ARG A 173 -0.60 -35.40 15.86
CA ARG A 173 -1.08 -35.78 14.52
C ARG A 173 -0.43 -34.90 13.43
N ASN A 174 -1.30 -34.13 12.68
CA ASN A 174 -0.85 -33.21 11.61
C ASN A 174 -0.39 -31.83 12.16
N GLY A 175 -0.51 -31.59 13.45
CA GLY A 175 -0.04 -30.39 14.14
C GLY A 175 -0.85 -29.12 13.90
N VAL A 176 -1.24 -28.86 12.65
CA VAL A 176 -1.94 -27.62 12.26
C VAL A 176 -3.12 -27.90 11.36
N PHE A 177 -4.22 -27.25 11.66
CA PHE A 177 -5.42 -27.21 10.80
C PHE A 177 -5.79 -25.76 10.50
N ILE A 178 -6.07 -25.45 9.23
CA ILE A 178 -6.42 -24.12 8.75
C ILE A 178 -7.87 -24.14 8.25
N ALA A 179 -8.74 -23.35 8.88
CA ALA A 179 -10.14 -23.25 8.47
C ALA A 179 -10.31 -22.39 7.21
N ARG A 180 -9.54 -21.31 7.08
CA ARG A 180 -9.60 -20.36 5.96
C ARG A 180 -8.21 -20.07 5.42
N HIS A 181 -7.98 -20.37 4.14
CA HIS A 181 -6.69 -20.17 3.47
C HIS A 181 -6.57 -18.79 2.82
N THR A 182 -7.66 -18.04 2.68
CA THR A 182 -7.70 -16.74 2.01
C THR A 182 -7.79 -15.60 3.02
N MET A 183 -6.92 -14.61 2.86
CA MET A 183 -6.94 -13.32 3.57
C MET A 183 -7.24 -12.19 2.58
N ALA A 184 -7.40 -10.96 3.07
CA ALA A 184 -7.68 -9.80 2.20
C ALA A 184 -6.58 -9.55 1.16
N GLN A 185 -5.31 -9.70 1.55
CA GLN A 185 -4.15 -9.41 0.71
C GLN A 185 -3.27 -10.61 0.41
N PHE A 186 -3.47 -11.75 1.08
CA PHE A 186 -2.67 -12.96 0.92
C PHE A 186 -3.52 -14.22 0.82
N THR A 187 -2.95 -15.24 0.20
CA THR A 187 -3.50 -16.59 0.17
C THR A 187 -2.44 -17.55 0.71
N VAL A 188 -2.84 -18.44 1.61
CA VAL A 188 -1.95 -19.50 2.13
C VAL A 188 -1.83 -20.60 1.08
N ILE A 189 -0.63 -20.79 0.54
CA ILE A 189 -0.34 -21.84 -0.46
C ILE A 189 -0.09 -23.17 0.23
N SER A 190 0.74 -23.16 1.28
CA SER A 190 1.13 -24.35 2.02
C SER A 190 1.40 -24.04 3.49
N SER A 191 1.29 -25.06 4.32
CA SER A 191 1.70 -25.02 5.72
C SER A 191 2.60 -26.22 6.02
N GLN A 192 3.60 -26.00 6.83
CA GLN A 192 4.53 -27.03 7.28
C GLN A 192 4.72 -26.94 8.78
N VAL A 193 4.92 -28.08 9.41
CA VAL A 193 5.29 -28.18 10.82
C VAL A 193 6.62 -28.91 10.95
N SER A 194 7.47 -28.43 11.85
CA SER A 194 8.73 -29.06 12.16
C SER A 194 9.04 -28.95 13.64
N SER A 195 10.02 -29.72 14.10
CA SER A 195 10.53 -29.62 15.44
C SER A 195 12.06 -29.53 15.40
N ARG A 196 12.63 -28.74 16.28
CA ARG A 196 14.08 -28.57 16.42
C ARG A 196 14.46 -28.44 17.89
N VAL A 197 15.67 -28.84 18.21
CA VAL A 197 16.21 -28.68 19.56
C VAL A 197 17.26 -27.57 19.53
N LEU A 198 17.07 -26.56 20.37
CA LEU A 198 18.06 -25.50 20.58
C LEU A 198 18.79 -25.69 21.90
N LYS A 199 20.09 -25.43 21.88
CA LYS A 199 20.95 -25.45 23.06
C LYS A 199 21.13 -24.02 23.57
N PHE A 200 20.66 -23.77 24.78
CA PHE A 200 20.93 -22.55 25.57
C PHE A 200 21.88 -22.89 26.72
N ASP A 201 22.41 -21.88 27.38
CA ASP A 201 23.30 -22.08 28.53
C ASP A 201 22.61 -22.81 29.69
N VAL A 202 21.29 -22.68 29.80
CA VAL A 202 20.43 -23.31 30.82
C VAL A 202 19.95 -24.71 30.45
N GLY A 203 20.24 -25.21 29.24
CA GLY A 203 19.84 -26.54 28.80
C GLY A 203 19.42 -26.65 27.33
N LEU A 204 18.87 -27.80 26.99
CA LEU A 204 18.29 -28.07 25.66
C LEU A 204 16.79 -27.81 25.70
N PHE A 205 16.29 -27.14 24.68
CA PHE A 205 14.86 -26.79 24.55
C PHE A 205 14.32 -27.30 23.22
N THR A 206 13.22 -28.03 23.25
CA THR A 206 12.50 -28.45 22.05
C THR A 206 11.59 -27.33 21.58
N LEU A 207 11.80 -26.87 20.35
CA LEU A 207 10.96 -25.87 19.70
C LEU A 207 10.15 -26.51 18.58
N LEU A 208 8.89 -26.11 18.49
CA LEU A 208 7.96 -26.49 17.45
C LEU A 208 7.73 -25.32 16.51
N ASP A 209 8.06 -25.49 15.26
CA ASP A 209 7.87 -24.46 14.22
C ASP A 209 6.65 -24.78 13.37
N MET A 210 5.83 -23.77 13.13
CA MET A 210 4.65 -23.79 12.28
C MET A 210 4.81 -22.70 11.22
N SER A 211 5.12 -23.10 9.98
CA SER A 211 5.45 -22.19 8.87
C SER A 211 4.35 -22.15 7.84
N PHE A 212 4.09 -20.95 7.30
CA PHE A 212 3.08 -20.70 6.26
C PHE A 212 3.70 -19.98 5.08
N LEU A 213 3.52 -20.54 3.89
CA LEU A 213 3.86 -19.88 2.64
C LEU A 213 2.67 -19.07 2.15
N LEU A 214 2.82 -17.76 2.13
CA LEU A 214 1.81 -16.77 1.82
C LEU A 214 2.10 -16.12 0.47
N GLN A 215 1.16 -16.18 -0.46
CA GLN A 215 1.24 -15.49 -1.75
C GLN A 215 0.39 -14.22 -1.71
N ARG A 216 0.98 -13.10 -2.14
CA ARG A 216 0.28 -11.81 -2.20
C ARG A 216 -0.69 -11.74 -3.36
N SER A 217 -1.87 -11.13 -3.11
CA SER A 217 -2.89 -10.85 -4.11
C SER A 217 -2.60 -9.53 -4.83
N LEU A 218 -2.42 -9.58 -6.15
CA LEU A 218 -1.98 -8.44 -6.96
C LEU A 218 -3.06 -7.39 -7.23
N GLY A 219 -4.35 -7.77 -7.19
CA GLY A 219 -5.44 -6.92 -7.69
C GLY A 219 -5.48 -5.51 -7.12
N TYR A 220 -5.24 -5.36 -5.82
CA TYR A 220 -5.19 -4.06 -5.17
C TYR A 220 -4.08 -3.17 -5.75
N TYR A 221 -2.87 -3.69 -5.88
CA TYR A 221 -1.72 -2.93 -6.36
C TYR A 221 -1.84 -2.57 -7.84
N LEU A 222 -2.39 -3.47 -8.66
CA LEU A 222 -2.65 -3.19 -10.08
C LEU A 222 -3.56 -1.97 -10.26
N ILE A 223 -4.64 -1.90 -9.49
CA ILE A 223 -5.64 -0.82 -9.62
C ILE A 223 -5.15 0.47 -8.94
N GLN A 224 -4.57 0.38 -7.74
CA GLN A 224 -4.25 1.56 -6.93
C GLN A 224 -2.87 2.17 -7.24
N LEU A 225 -1.95 1.40 -7.81
CA LEU A 225 -0.59 1.84 -8.03
C LEU A 225 -0.18 1.83 -9.51
N TYR A 226 -0.23 0.66 -10.16
CA TYR A 226 0.27 0.54 -11.53
C TYR A 226 -0.60 1.30 -12.53
N LEU A 227 -1.92 1.18 -12.43
CA LEU A 227 -2.84 1.84 -13.36
C LEU A 227 -2.74 3.38 -13.30
N PRO A 228 -2.77 4.05 -12.14
CA PRO A 228 -2.53 5.49 -12.06
C PRO A 228 -1.16 5.91 -12.59
N CYS A 229 -0.12 5.12 -12.31
CA CYS A 229 1.22 5.40 -12.81
C CYS A 229 1.28 5.36 -14.35
N ILE A 230 0.66 4.35 -14.98
CA ILE A 230 0.56 4.24 -16.45
C ILE A 230 -0.17 5.46 -17.01
N PHE A 231 -1.30 5.86 -16.42
CA PHE A 231 -2.04 7.04 -16.87
C PHE A 231 -1.23 8.34 -16.75
N LEU A 232 -0.43 8.50 -15.70
CA LEU A 232 0.45 9.66 -15.54
C LEU A 232 1.52 9.73 -16.64
N VAL A 233 2.11 8.59 -17.00
CA VAL A 233 3.07 8.52 -18.10
C VAL A 233 2.39 8.83 -19.44
N MET A 234 1.20 8.27 -19.69
CA MET A 234 0.43 8.60 -20.91
C MET A 234 0.03 10.08 -20.96
N LEU A 235 -0.36 10.67 -19.82
CA LEU A 235 -0.70 12.09 -19.71
C LEU A 235 0.51 12.97 -20.05
N SER A 236 1.72 12.58 -19.63
CA SER A 236 2.95 13.31 -19.95
C SER A 236 3.21 13.37 -21.46
N TRP A 237 2.75 12.40 -22.25
CA TRP A 237 2.93 12.41 -23.71
C TRP A 237 1.95 13.33 -24.47
N LEU A 238 0.84 13.76 -23.84
CA LEU A 238 -0.07 14.74 -24.44
C LEU A 238 0.65 16.04 -24.80
N VAL A 239 1.73 16.35 -24.09
CA VAL A 239 2.58 17.52 -24.35
C VAL A 239 3.11 17.54 -25.78
N PHE A 240 3.43 16.38 -26.36
CA PHE A 240 3.94 16.27 -27.74
C PHE A 240 2.89 16.64 -28.82
N TRP A 241 1.59 16.64 -28.46
CA TRP A 241 0.49 16.99 -29.35
C TRP A 241 0.10 18.48 -29.24
N MET A 242 0.57 19.17 -28.21
CA MET A 242 0.35 20.61 -28.03
C MET A 242 1.25 21.40 -28.97
N SER A 243 0.82 22.62 -29.33
CA SER A 243 1.63 23.46 -30.23
C SER A 243 2.97 23.86 -29.55
N PRO A 244 4.10 23.88 -30.29
CA PRO A 244 5.40 24.27 -29.75
C PRO A 244 5.43 25.70 -29.19
N GLU A 245 4.51 26.56 -29.64
CA GLU A 245 4.38 27.97 -29.20
C GLU A 245 3.79 28.10 -27.79
N SER A 246 3.11 27.05 -27.27
CA SER A 246 2.52 27.02 -25.91
C SER A 246 3.45 26.38 -24.87
N GLY A 247 4.71 26.83 -24.80
CA GLY A 247 5.73 26.25 -23.92
C GLY A 247 5.34 26.26 -22.44
N GLY A 248 4.71 27.33 -21.97
CA GLY A 248 4.24 27.43 -20.58
C GLY A 248 3.20 26.38 -20.18
N ASP A 249 2.24 26.07 -21.07
CA ASP A 249 1.21 25.06 -20.82
C ASP A 249 1.81 23.65 -20.83
N ARG A 250 2.72 23.38 -21.77
CA ARG A 250 3.48 22.13 -21.86
C ARG A 250 4.27 21.87 -20.58
N LEU A 251 5.00 22.88 -20.11
CA LEU A 251 5.80 22.82 -18.88
C LEU A 251 4.91 22.57 -17.65
N THR A 252 3.77 23.23 -17.57
CA THR A 252 2.81 23.06 -16.47
C THR A 252 2.32 21.62 -16.37
N VAL A 253 1.91 20.99 -17.47
CA VAL A 253 1.50 19.58 -17.50
C VAL A 253 2.66 18.67 -17.07
N GLY A 254 3.87 18.88 -17.59
CA GLY A 254 5.03 18.09 -17.23
C GLY A 254 5.38 18.14 -15.73
N ILE A 255 5.41 19.34 -15.16
CA ILE A 255 5.70 19.56 -13.73
C ILE A 255 4.60 18.91 -12.87
N THR A 256 3.33 19.05 -13.25
CA THR A 256 2.22 18.44 -12.53
C THR A 256 2.33 16.90 -12.51
N CYS A 257 2.68 16.28 -13.63
CA CYS A 257 2.91 14.82 -13.70
C CYS A 257 4.09 14.39 -12.82
N ILE A 258 5.20 15.15 -12.82
CA ILE A 258 6.35 14.87 -11.95
C ILE A 258 5.94 14.95 -10.47
N LEU A 259 5.25 16.02 -10.10
CA LEU A 259 4.81 16.18 -8.71
C LEU A 259 3.91 15.02 -8.27
N THR A 260 2.98 14.61 -9.12
CA THR A 260 2.04 13.52 -8.82
C THR A 260 2.75 12.18 -8.67
N ILE A 261 3.75 11.85 -9.51
CA ILE A 261 4.47 10.57 -9.38
C ILE A 261 5.39 10.56 -8.15
N VAL A 262 5.92 11.72 -7.74
CA VAL A 262 6.68 11.84 -6.48
C VAL A 262 5.78 11.61 -5.27
N PHE A 263 4.54 12.10 -5.28
CA PHE A 263 3.55 11.76 -4.25
C PHE A 263 3.24 10.26 -4.22
N LEU A 264 3.08 9.63 -5.38
CA LEU A 264 2.84 8.19 -5.49
C LEU A 264 4.02 7.38 -4.90
N LEU A 265 5.24 7.78 -5.22
CA LEU A 265 6.46 7.18 -4.66
C LEU A 265 6.52 7.33 -3.13
N GLY A 266 6.20 8.52 -2.61
CA GLY A 266 6.11 8.78 -1.17
C GLY A 266 5.06 7.94 -0.47
N TYR A 267 3.88 7.77 -1.08
CA TYR A 267 2.80 6.94 -0.58
C TYR A 267 3.23 5.47 -0.44
N VAL A 268 3.84 4.90 -1.48
CA VAL A 268 4.32 3.50 -1.46
C VAL A 268 5.41 3.30 -0.40
N ASN A 269 6.35 4.24 -0.28
CA ASN A 269 7.39 4.17 0.74
C ASN A 269 6.86 4.31 2.17
N GLY A 270 5.72 4.96 2.35
CA GLY A 270 5.03 5.05 3.64
C GLY A 270 4.30 3.77 4.04
N MET A 271 3.90 2.93 3.07
CA MET A 271 3.20 1.67 3.31
C MET A 271 4.12 0.48 3.56
N LEU A 272 5.42 0.62 3.29
CA LEU A 272 6.39 -0.48 3.34
C LEU A 272 7.50 -0.17 4.36
N PRO A 273 8.14 -1.20 4.94
CA PRO A 273 9.28 -0.99 5.82
C PRO A 273 10.46 -0.38 5.06
N LYS A 274 11.28 0.37 5.79
CA LYS A 274 12.52 0.95 5.25
C LYS A 274 13.58 -0.16 5.13
N VAL A 275 13.70 -0.72 3.94
CA VAL A 275 14.70 -1.75 3.61
C VAL A 275 15.85 -1.16 2.81
N SER A 276 17.05 -1.75 2.92
CA SER A 276 18.27 -1.29 2.26
C SER A 276 18.39 -1.74 0.79
N TYR A 277 17.46 -2.52 0.29
CA TYR A 277 17.44 -3.03 -1.09
C TYR A 277 16.29 -2.43 -1.89
N VAL A 278 16.45 -2.37 -3.21
CA VAL A 278 15.44 -1.88 -4.15
C VAL A 278 14.35 -2.94 -4.34
N LYS A 279 13.10 -2.53 -4.20
CA LYS A 279 11.93 -3.39 -4.45
C LYS A 279 11.52 -3.34 -5.93
N GLY A 280 10.82 -4.37 -6.40
CA GLY A 280 10.29 -4.39 -7.77
C GLY A 280 9.44 -3.16 -8.11
N VAL A 281 8.60 -2.74 -7.18
CA VAL A 281 7.79 -1.54 -7.34
C VAL A 281 8.61 -0.25 -7.45
N ASP A 282 9.73 -0.14 -6.75
CA ASP A 282 10.61 1.05 -6.82
C ASP A 282 11.21 1.18 -8.23
N TRP A 283 11.68 0.06 -8.83
CA TRP A 283 12.13 0.03 -10.21
C TRP A 283 11.06 0.55 -11.18
N TYR A 284 9.80 0.13 -10.99
CA TYR A 284 8.70 0.57 -11.83
C TYR A 284 8.44 2.06 -11.72
N LEU A 285 8.35 2.58 -10.49
CA LEU A 285 8.07 3.98 -10.23
C LEU A 285 9.22 4.90 -10.67
N ILE A 286 10.47 4.52 -10.40
CA ILE A 286 11.66 5.29 -10.80
C ILE A 286 11.76 5.35 -12.33
N THR A 287 11.54 4.24 -13.02
CA THR A 287 11.57 4.24 -14.49
C THR A 287 10.43 5.08 -15.07
N SER A 288 9.22 4.98 -14.51
CA SER A 288 8.09 5.81 -14.93
C SER A 288 8.35 7.30 -14.67
N PHE A 289 8.94 7.64 -13.53
CA PHE A 289 9.41 9.00 -13.25
C PHE A 289 10.42 9.47 -14.30
N LEU A 290 11.37 8.63 -14.69
CA LEU A 290 12.36 8.97 -15.71
C LEU A 290 11.70 9.24 -17.08
N PHE A 291 10.69 8.47 -17.48
CA PHE A 291 9.94 8.74 -18.71
C PHE A 291 9.24 10.10 -18.68
N ILE A 292 8.58 10.44 -17.56
CA ILE A 292 7.93 11.76 -17.39
C ILE A 292 8.97 12.88 -17.39
N PHE A 293 10.11 12.70 -16.71
CA PHE A 293 11.20 13.67 -16.68
C PHE A 293 11.80 13.91 -18.06
N LEU A 294 12.05 12.84 -18.83
CA LEU A 294 12.57 12.96 -20.20
C LEU A 294 11.58 13.66 -21.14
N SER A 295 10.27 13.44 -20.97
CA SER A 295 9.27 14.19 -21.75
C SER A 295 9.28 15.69 -21.43
N LEU A 296 9.54 16.06 -20.16
CA LEU A 296 9.70 17.45 -19.75
C LEU A 296 10.97 18.08 -20.35
N VAL A 297 12.09 17.36 -20.34
CA VAL A 297 13.35 17.81 -20.95
C VAL A 297 13.15 18.04 -22.45
N GLU A 298 12.46 17.13 -23.13
CA GLU A 298 12.11 17.31 -24.55
C GLU A 298 11.30 18.59 -24.78
N CYS A 299 10.30 18.87 -23.96
CA CYS A 299 9.53 20.12 -24.06
C CYS A 299 10.40 21.38 -23.98
N VAL A 300 11.34 21.42 -23.03
CA VAL A 300 12.25 22.55 -22.86
C VAL A 300 13.17 22.72 -24.05
N VAL A 301 13.64 21.61 -24.64
CA VAL A 301 14.45 21.63 -25.86
C VAL A 301 13.67 22.18 -27.05
N VAL A 302 12.45 21.69 -27.25
CA VAL A 302 11.54 22.12 -28.32
C VAL A 302 11.23 23.62 -28.19
N GLU A 303 10.92 24.10 -26.99
CA GLU A 303 10.64 25.52 -26.72
C GLU A 303 11.85 26.41 -27.06
N LYS A 304 13.06 26.01 -26.65
CA LYS A 304 14.28 26.76 -26.99
C LYS A 304 14.53 26.81 -28.50
N LEU A 305 14.31 25.70 -29.20
CA LEU A 305 14.49 25.66 -30.67
C LEU A 305 13.47 26.55 -31.39
N GLU A 306 12.21 26.59 -30.94
CA GLU A 306 11.19 27.43 -31.56
C GLU A 306 11.43 28.94 -31.24
N SER A 307 11.82 29.26 -29.99
CA SER A 307 12.21 30.63 -29.61
C SER A 307 13.40 31.16 -30.41
N SER A 308 14.40 30.31 -30.67
CA SER A 308 15.53 30.66 -31.51
C SER A 308 15.14 30.88 -32.97
N ALA A 309 14.27 30.02 -33.52
CA ALA A 309 13.76 30.12 -34.89
C ALA A 309 12.86 31.37 -35.07
N SER A 310 12.07 31.72 -34.07
CA SER A 310 11.22 32.94 -34.11
C SER A 310 12.06 34.23 -34.08
N LYS A 311 13.13 34.27 -33.28
CA LYS A 311 14.09 35.39 -33.27
C LYS A 311 14.81 35.59 -34.62
N GLU A 312 15.21 34.48 -35.26
CA GLU A 312 15.83 34.51 -36.57
C GLU A 312 14.87 35.00 -37.67
N ARG A 313 13.59 34.64 -37.59
CA ARG A 313 12.54 35.13 -38.51
C ARG A 313 12.31 36.62 -38.34
N ALA A 314 12.18 37.11 -37.06
CA ALA A 314 11.99 38.53 -36.74
C ALA A 314 13.18 39.37 -37.21
N SER A 315 14.42 38.90 -37.11
CA SER A 315 15.61 39.63 -37.59
C SER A 315 15.69 39.66 -39.12
N LYS A 316 15.17 38.65 -39.85
CA LYS A 316 15.10 38.66 -41.32
C LYS A 316 13.99 39.57 -41.81
N GLU A 317 12.84 39.64 -41.16
CA GLU A 317 11.75 40.55 -41.51
C GLU A 317 12.15 42.00 -41.29
N SER A 318 12.82 42.34 -40.19
CA SER A 318 13.32 43.70 -39.91
C SER A 318 14.44 44.12 -40.89
N GLY A 319 15.25 43.17 -41.39
CA GLY A 319 16.26 43.40 -42.43
C GLY A 319 15.65 43.72 -43.77
N GLN A 320 14.58 43.02 -44.15
CA GLN A 320 13.87 43.16 -45.40
C GLN A 320 13.06 44.46 -45.48
N GLU A 321 12.44 44.88 -44.36
CA GLU A 321 11.74 46.17 -44.24
C GLU A 321 12.68 47.36 -44.36
N ASN A 322 13.94 47.26 -43.90
CA ASN A 322 14.96 48.26 -44.09
C ASN A 322 15.54 48.32 -45.51
N GLU A 323 15.60 47.23 -46.24
CA GLU A 323 15.95 47.18 -47.66
C GLU A 323 14.84 47.78 -48.54
N ASP A 324 13.58 47.51 -48.27
CA ASP A 324 12.44 48.08 -49.01
C ASP A 324 12.26 49.57 -48.74
N LEU A 325 12.58 50.06 -47.53
CA LEU A 325 12.61 51.48 -47.22
C LEU A 325 13.78 52.21 -47.88
N SER A 326 14.93 51.57 -48.09
CA SER A 326 16.09 52.16 -48.83
C SER A 326 15.89 52.14 -50.35
N ALA A 327 15.10 51.26 -50.86
CA ALA A 327 14.77 51.17 -52.30
C ALA A 327 13.70 52.20 -52.76
N SER A 328 12.91 52.74 -51.80
CA SER A 328 11.85 53.75 -52.10
C SER A 328 12.31 55.20 -52.01
N GLN A 329 13.58 55.49 -51.68
CA GLN A 329 14.15 56.85 -51.69
C GLN A 329 14.98 57.14 -52.94
N GLN A 330 14.30 57.27 -54.10
CA GLN A 330 14.83 58.05 -55.21
C GLN A 330 14.21 59.44 -55.24
N PRO A 331 15.02 60.55 -55.40
CA PRO A 331 14.53 61.91 -55.22
C PRO A 331 13.79 62.43 -56.44
N SER A 332 12.53 62.76 -56.31
CA SER A 332 11.80 63.61 -57.25
C SER A 332 11.73 65.04 -56.70
N LYS A 333 12.21 65.98 -57.53
CA LYS A 333 12.38 67.42 -57.30
C LYS A 333 11.10 68.18 -57.03
N GLU A 334 11.21 69.09 -56.08
CA GLU A 334 10.63 70.41 -55.95
C GLU A 334 9.16 70.68 -56.35
N LYS A 335 8.39 71.13 -55.37
CA LYS A 335 7.75 72.48 -55.43
C LYS A 335 7.35 72.97 -54.05
N LYS A 336 7.81 74.21 -53.75
CA LYS A 336 7.47 75.05 -52.60
C LYS A 336 6.01 75.43 -52.67
N GLU A 337 5.31 75.47 -51.52
CA GLU A 337 4.42 76.56 -51.15
C GLU A 337 4.15 76.46 -49.60
N GLN A 338 4.41 77.58 -48.92
CA GLN A 338 4.09 77.91 -47.54
C GLN A 338 2.80 78.72 -47.49
N PRO A 339 2.31 79.11 -46.30
CA PRO A 339 1.79 78.44 -45.12
C PRO A 339 0.38 79.00 -44.71
N THR A 340 -0.34 78.41 -43.83
CA THR A 340 -1.19 79.15 -42.87
C THR A 340 -1.61 78.35 -41.66
N LEU A 341 -1.46 78.96 -40.58
CA LEU A 341 -1.71 78.98 -39.18
C LEU A 341 -3.10 78.44 -38.68
N HIS A 342 -3.07 77.97 -37.48
CA HIS A 342 -4.06 77.84 -36.37
C HIS A 342 -4.38 76.37 -36.07
N GLY A 343 -4.33 75.87 -34.84
CA GLY A 343 -4.17 76.40 -33.51
C GLY A 343 -4.70 75.31 -32.55
N ASN A 344 -4.04 75.28 -31.40
CA ASN A 344 -4.55 74.69 -30.15
C ASN A 344 -4.27 73.22 -29.81
N VAL A 345 -3.29 73.08 -28.99
CA VAL A 345 -3.05 72.08 -27.92
C VAL A 345 -4.12 72.20 -26.82
N PRO A 346 -4.46 71.22 -26.06
CA PRO A 346 -3.74 71.13 -24.78
C PRO A 346 -3.30 69.72 -24.33
N GLU A 347 -2.15 69.72 -23.70
CA GLU A 347 -1.64 68.78 -22.73
C GLU A 347 -2.56 68.53 -21.54
N ILE A 348 -2.54 67.35 -21.00
CA ILE A 348 -2.69 67.08 -19.55
C ILE A 348 -1.90 65.80 -19.24
N PHE A 349 -0.67 65.91 -18.81
CA PHE A 349 -0.10 65.91 -17.46
C PHE A 349 -0.34 64.64 -16.63
N CYS A 350 0.80 63.93 -16.50
CA CYS A 350 1.10 62.98 -15.41
C CYS A 350 0.97 63.60 -14.04
N ARG A 351 0.47 62.85 -13.06
CA ARG A 351 0.94 62.99 -11.67
C ARG A 351 0.95 61.70 -10.92
N LYS A 352 2.10 61.36 -10.41
CA LYS A 352 2.39 60.48 -9.29
C LYS A 352 2.03 61.19 -7.98
N ASP A 353 1.95 60.38 -6.96
CA ASP A 353 2.05 60.58 -5.51
C ASP A 353 0.70 60.24 -4.81
N GLY A 354 0.64 59.52 -3.73
CA GLY A 354 1.58 59.16 -2.69
C GLY A 354 0.78 58.59 -1.54
N LEU A 355 1.41 57.76 -0.83
CA LEU A 355 1.25 57.30 0.56
C LEU A 355 0.17 57.97 1.45
N SER A 356 -0.64 57.19 2.18
CA SER A 356 -0.60 57.08 3.66
C SER A 356 -1.91 56.55 4.25
N LYS A 357 -1.79 55.48 5.01
CA LYS A 357 -2.09 55.26 6.43
C LYS A 357 -3.55 55.46 6.95
N ILE A 358 -3.96 54.38 7.63
CA ILE A 358 -4.56 54.27 8.97
C ILE A 358 -6.08 54.21 9.08
N SER A 359 -6.48 53.07 9.64
CA SER A 359 -7.37 52.79 10.77
C SER A 359 -8.89 52.65 10.56
N ASP A 360 -9.28 51.60 11.19
CA ASP A 360 -10.44 51.43 12.07
C ASP A 360 -11.80 51.00 11.51
N GLY A 361 -12.11 49.83 11.94
CA GLY A 361 -13.28 49.34 12.60
C GLY A 361 -14.66 49.69 11.98
N SER A 362 -15.32 48.68 11.45
CA SER A 362 -16.73 48.45 11.82
C SER A 362 -17.32 47.15 11.20
N ARG A 363 -17.93 46.43 12.07
CA ARG A 363 -18.87 45.32 11.94
C ARG A 363 -19.80 45.44 10.74
N VAL A 364 -19.85 44.44 9.86
CA VAL A 364 -20.97 44.27 8.90
C VAL A 364 -21.63 42.90 9.14
N LYS A 365 -22.92 42.94 9.41
CA LYS A 365 -23.84 41.81 9.61
C LYS A 365 -24.07 41.02 8.32
N PRO A 366 -24.39 39.70 8.40
CA PRO A 366 -24.65 38.88 7.23
C PRO A 366 -26.01 39.19 6.59
N LYS A 367 -26.02 39.34 5.26
CA LYS A 367 -27.22 39.42 4.48
C LYS A 367 -27.80 38.05 4.15
N ARG A 368 -29.07 37.91 4.45
CA ARG A 368 -29.96 36.79 4.19
C ARG A 368 -30.03 36.47 2.69
N VAL A 369 -29.81 35.21 2.35
CA VAL A 369 -30.06 34.66 1.02
C VAL A 369 -31.59 34.41 0.89
N GLN A 370 -32.21 35.05 -0.06
CA GLN A 370 -33.61 34.76 -0.47
C GLN A 370 -33.61 33.61 -1.47
N VAL A 371 -34.35 32.56 -1.14
CA VAL A 371 -34.64 31.42 -2.02
C VAL A 371 -35.85 31.84 -2.89
N LEU A 372 -35.67 31.82 -4.21
CA LEU A 372 -36.76 31.95 -5.19
C LEU A 372 -37.27 30.57 -5.61
N PRO A 373 -38.54 30.40 -5.90
CA PRO A 373 -39.18 29.11 -6.12
C PRO A 373 -38.89 28.53 -7.51
N VAL A 374 -38.76 27.20 -7.55
CA VAL A 374 -38.61 26.37 -8.74
C VAL A 374 -39.93 26.40 -9.54
N ALA A 375 -39.89 26.91 -10.75
CA ALA A 375 -40.92 26.68 -11.75
C ALA A 375 -40.51 25.51 -12.64
N SER A 376 -41.33 24.50 -12.68
CA SER A 376 -41.26 23.36 -13.57
C SER A 376 -41.72 23.78 -14.99
N GLU A 377 -40.78 23.84 -15.92
CA GLU A 377 -41.11 23.74 -17.35
C GLU A 377 -39.98 23.04 -18.10
N THR A 378 -40.31 21.91 -18.70
CA THR A 378 -39.48 21.15 -19.61
C THR A 378 -39.43 21.84 -20.98
N PRO A 379 -38.27 22.20 -21.51
CA PRO A 379 -38.16 22.46 -22.93
C PRO A 379 -37.44 21.32 -23.67
N ALA A 380 -38.05 21.00 -24.78
CA ALA A 380 -37.65 20.07 -25.83
C ALA A 380 -36.13 19.92 -26.08
N TYR A 381 -35.69 18.74 -25.82
CA TYR A 381 -34.38 18.20 -26.19
C TYR A 381 -34.41 17.77 -27.66
N ASN A 382 -34.06 18.63 -28.59
CA ASN A 382 -33.81 18.17 -29.99
C ASN A 382 -33.15 19.18 -30.94
N HIS A 383 -32.48 20.23 -30.51
CA HIS A 383 -31.84 21.15 -31.47
C HIS A 383 -30.36 21.51 -31.23
N TYR A 384 -29.71 20.95 -30.19
CA TYR A 384 -28.31 21.32 -29.86
C TYR A 384 -27.26 20.34 -30.34
N GLU A 385 -27.61 19.11 -30.72
CA GLU A 385 -26.62 18.12 -31.15
C GLU A 385 -26.04 18.32 -32.53
N LYS A 386 -26.70 19.02 -33.45
CA LYS A 386 -26.18 19.23 -34.82
C LYS A 386 -25.12 20.35 -34.93
N GLY A 387 -25.13 21.28 -33.99
CA GLY A 387 -24.21 22.43 -33.99
C GLY A 387 -22.80 22.07 -33.45
N TRP A 388 -22.71 21.25 -32.42
CA TRP A 388 -21.46 20.90 -31.77
C TRP A 388 -20.61 19.94 -32.64
N LEU A 389 -21.21 18.92 -33.22
CA LEU A 389 -20.56 18.00 -34.13
C LEU A 389 -20.11 18.66 -35.47
N SER A 390 -20.84 19.69 -35.96
CA SER A 390 -20.40 20.45 -37.14
C SER A 390 -19.22 21.37 -36.81
N GLN A 391 -19.13 21.95 -35.65
CA GLN A 391 -17.97 22.74 -35.17
C GLN A 391 -16.73 21.88 -34.95
N ILE A 392 -16.88 20.64 -34.47
CA ILE A 392 -15.76 19.70 -34.36
C ILE A 392 -15.32 19.25 -35.73
N LYS A 393 -16.24 18.90 -36.67
CA LYS A 393 -15.88 18.52 -38.01
C LYS A 393 -15.18 19.63 -38.81
N SER A 394 -15.56 20.90 -38.63
CA SER A 394 -14.90 22.02 -39.30
C SER A 394 -13.48 22.32 -38.79
N LYS A 395 -13.19 21.95 -37.53
CA LYS A 395 -11.84 22.08 -36.93
C LYS A 395 -10.91 20.90 -37.28
N PHE A 396 -11.46 19.73 -37.61
CA PHE A 396 -10.66 18.52 -37.85
C PHE A 396 -10.55 18.08 -39.34
N LEU A 397 -11.28 18.71 -40.26
CA LEU A 397 -11.12 18.44 -41.68
C LEU A 397 -10.72 19.75 -42.39
N PRO A 398 -9.50 19.94 -42.80
CA PRO A 398 -9.14 21.05 -43.68
C PRO A 398 -9.74 20.78 -45.05
N VAL A 399 -10.71 21.62 -45.45
CA VAL A 399 -11.16 21.74 -46.85
C VAL A 399 -9.94 22.09 -47.69
N GLY A 400 -9.73 21.28 -48.73
CA GLY A 400 -8.53 21.25 -49.53
C GLY A 400 -8.19 22.55 -50.24
N GLU A 401 -7.35 23.35 -49.64
CA GLU A 401 -6.40 24.19 -50.33
C GLU A 401 -5.05 23.50 -50.28
N LYS A 402 -4.52 23.15 -51.46
CA LYS A 402 -3.14 22.70 -51.65
C LYS A 402 -2.18 23.86 -51.32
N ARG A 403 -2.10 24.25 -50.04
CA ARG A 403 -0.99 25.06 -49.53
C ARG A 403 0.26 24.19 -49.66
N LYS A 404 1.24 24.63 -50.45
CA LYS A 404 2.59 24.04 -50.45
C LYS A 404 3.00 23.87 -48.99
N ALA A 405 3.15 22.62 -48.55
CA ALA A 405 3.52 22.30 -47.17
C ALA A 405 4.82 23.04 -46.85
N LYS A 406 4.77 24.00 -45.91
CA LYS A 406 5.99 24.62 -45.39
C LYS A 406 6.83 23.48 -44.77
N PRO A 407 8.15 23.45 -44.96
CA PRO A 407 8.99 22.43 -44.37
C PRO A 407 8.81 22.48 -42.84
N LEU A 408 8.59 21.32 -42.21
CA LEU A 408 8.42 21.20 -40.75
C LEU A 408 9.62 21.83 -40.07
N SER A 409 9.34 22.63 -39.00
CA SER A 409 10.40 23.17 -38.15
C SER A 409 11.16 22.02 -37.44
N ARG A 410 12.39 22.28 -37.03
CA ARG A 410 13.18 21.29 -36.28
C ARG A 410 12.44 20.85 -35.00
N ALA A 411 11.76 21.76 -34.30
CA ALA A 411 10.91 21.51 -33.19
C ALA A 411 9.79 20.50 -33.48
N GLN A 412 9.05 20.72 -34.59
CA GLN A 412 7.96 19.81 -35.00
C GLN A 412 8.45 18.41 -35.39
N LYS A 413 9.68 18.29 -35.92
CA LYS A 413 10.27 16.97 -36.20
C LYS A 413 10.60 16.19 -34.94
N ILE A 414 11.09 16.86 -33.90
CA ILE A 414 11.37 16.25 -32.59
C ILE A 414 10.07 15.77 -31.95
N ASP A 415 9.04 16.64 -31.82
CA ASP A 415 7.73 16.26 -31.32
C ASP A 415 7.15 15.03 -32.08
N MET A 416 7.26 15.00 -33.39
CA MET A 416 6.77 13.88 -34.21
C MET A 416 7.50 12.57 -33.93
N ALA A 417 8.81 12.62 -33.73
CA ALA A 417 9.61 11.46 -33.35
C ALA A 417 9.26 11.00 -31.92
N SER A 418 9.11 11.93 -30.98
CA SER A 418 8.79 11.67 -29.59
C SER A 418 7.41 11.02 -29.43
N ARG A 419 6.41 11.40 -30.23
CA ARG A 419 5.06 10.77 -30.25
C ARG A 419 5.07 9.26 -30.47
N VAL A 420 6.07 8.75 -31.17
CA VAL A 420 6.20 7.31 -31.49
C VAL A 420 7.22 6.65 -30.56
N LEU A 421 8.36 7.30 -30.34
CA LEU A 421 9.48 6.73 -29.59
C LEU A 421 9.14 6.48 -28.12
N PHE A 422 8.54 7.45 -27.41
CA PHE A 422 8.22 7.32 -26.00
C PHE A 422 7.21 6.20 -25.71
N PRO A 423 6.05 6.13 -26.39
CA PRO A 423 5.13 5.02 -26.20
C PRO A 423 5.76 3.66 -26.52
N PHE A 424 6.53 3.57 -27.62
CA PHE A 424 7.19 2.34 -28.00
C PHE A 424 8.16 1.84 -26.89
N LEU A 425 9.06 2.71 -26.44
CA LEU A 425 10.02 2.36 -25.39
C LEU A 425 9.33 1.98 -24.06
N TYR A 426 8.25 2.66 -23.70
CA TYR A 426 7.50 2.35 -22.50
C TYR A 426 6.75 1.02 -22.59
N VAL A 427 6.19 0.68 -23.74
CA VAL A 427 5.57 -0.65 -23.95
C VAL A 427 6.62 -1.75 -23.86
N VAL A 428 7.79 -1.57 -24.49
CA VAL A 428 8.91 -2.53 -24.37
C VAL A 428 9.31 -2.69 -22.90
N TYR A 429 9.49 -1.58 -22.18
CA TYR A 429 9.81 -1.61 -20.76
C TYR A 429 8.77 -2.38 -19.93
N ASN A 430 7.47 -2.07 -20.11
CA ASN A 430 6.40 -2.79 -19.39
C ASN A 430 6.41 -4.28 -19.70
N THR A 431 6.58 -4.66 -20.97
CA THR A 431 6.64 -6.08 -21.38
C THR A 431 7.80 -6.80 -20.67
N VAL A 432 8.98 -6.19 -20.67
CA VAL A 432 10.18 -6.76 -20.02
C VAL A 432 9.98 -6.82 -18.50
N TYR A 433 9.48 -5.75 -17.88
CA TYR A 433 9.21 -5.69 -16.45
C TYR A 433 8.27 -6.82 -15.99
N TRP A 434 7.10 -6.94 -16.61
CA TRP A 434 6.13 -7.96 -16.25
C TRP A 434 6.62 -9.38 -16.56
N TYR A 435 7.36 -9.56 -17.67
CA TYR A 435 7.96 -10.86 -18.00
C TYR A 435 8.92 -11.32 -16.90
N ILE A 436 9.82 -10.46 -16.44
CA ILE A 436 10.81 -10.77 -15.41
C ILE A 436 10.12 -11.13 -14.08
N TYR A 437 9.20 -10.26 -13.62
CA TYR A 437 8.59 -10.45 -12.30
C TYR A 437 7.57 -11.59 -12.26
N LEU A 438 6.83 -11.87 -13.34
CA LEU A 438 5.90 -12.99 -13.40
C LEU A 438 6.61 -14.34 -13.50
N ASN A 439 7.79 -14.40 -14.11
CA ASN A 439 8.58 -15.64 -14.20
C ASN A 439 9.52 -15.85 -13.00
N GLY A 440 9.48 -14.99 -12.00
CA GLY A 440 10.29 -15.14 -10.79
C GLY A 440 11.79 -15.01 -11.02
N VAL A 441 12.22 -14.34 -12.11
CA VAL A 441 13.63 -14.05 -12.36
C VAL A 441 14.05 -13.01 -11.32
N GLU A 442 14.84 -13.41 -10.33
CA GLU A 442 15.47 -12.47 -9.41
C GLU A 442 16.40 -11.54 -10.20
N ILE A 443 16.00 -10.30 -10.34
CA ILE A 443 16.90 -9.28 -10.87
C ILE A 443 17.96 -9.06 -9.82
N LEU A 444 19.21 -9.36 -10.19
CA LEU A 444 20.44 -9.20 -9.41
C LEU A 444 20.39 -7.97 -8.49
N ALA A 445 20.53 -8.25 -7.22
CA ALA A 445 20.79 -7.25 -6.19
C ALA A 445 22.23 -6.79 -6.23
#